data_cc6ee82bbda5426f9cb0424dd91c5974
#
_entry.id   cc6ee82bbda5426f9cb0424dd91c5974
#
_cell.length_a   1.000
_cell.length_b   1.000
_cell.length_c   1.000
_cell.angle_alpha   90.00
_cell.angle_beta   90.00
_cell.angle_gamma   90.00
#
_symmetry.space_group_name_H-M   'P 1'
#
loop_
_entity.id
_entity.type
_entity.pdbx_description
1 polymer ?
#
loop_
_entity_poly.entity_id
_entity_poly.type
_entity_poly.pdbx_seq_one_letter_code
_entity_poly.pdbx_strand_id
1 'polypeptide(L)'
;RSPKRLAEIRKLPCVRCGNPNSQAAHSNSAKHGKGRSIKSSDQFTIPLCHSCHAAFDRFELGNRAESEAMFEKWLVKTELMMNQTDKEVF
;
A
#
# COMPACT_ATOMS: atom_id res chain seq x y z
N ARG A 1 -1.75 2.66 -15.25
CA ARG A 1 -1.76 1.35 -14.61
C ARG A 1 -0.39 0.72 -14.60
N SER A 2 -0.11 -0.06 -13.58
CA SER A 2 1.19 -0.69 -13.44
C SER A 2 1.05 -2.13 -12.93
N PRO A 3 0.71 -3.07 -13.81
CA PRO A 3 0.59 -4.49 -13.39
C PRO A 3 1.89 -5.01 -12.78
N LYS A 4 3.04 -4.53 -13.26
CA LYS A 4 4.33 -4.93 -12.74
C LYS A 4 4.48 -4.52 -11.27
N ARG A 5 4.10 -3.28 -10.94
CA ARG A 5 4.16 -2.82 -9.56
C ARG A 5 3.23 -3.63 -8.66
N LEU A 6 2.02 -3.89 -9.12
CA LEU A 6 1.06 -4.67 -8.33
C LEU A 6 1.59 -6.08 -8.04
N ALA A 7 2.23 -6.70 -9.02
CA ALA A 7 2.84 -8.00 -8.83
C ALA A 7 3.98 -7.96 -7.82
N GLU A 8 4.80 -6.92 -7.89
CA GLU A 8 5.91 -6.73 -6.96
C GLU A 8 5.41 -6.48 -5.54
N ILE A 9 4.36 -5.67 -5.40
CA ILE A 9 3.75 -5.37 -4.10
C ILE A 9 3.27 -6.66 -3.43
N ARG A 10 2.64 -7.55 -4.19
CA ARG A 10 2.13 -8.80 -3.64
C ARG A 10 3.22 -9.74 -3.14
N LYS A 11 4.44 -9.56 -3.59
CA LYS A 11 5.58 -10.36 -3.14
C LYS A 11 6.21 -9.85 -1.85
N LEU A 12 5.89 -8.62 -1.47
CA LEU A 12 6.41 -8.04 -0.24
C LEU A 12 5.58 -8.48 0.95
N PRO A 13 6.18 -8.56 2.14
CA PRO A 13 5.39 -8.86 3.34
C PRO A 13 4.46 -7.69 3.68
N CYS A 14 3.39 -7.97 4.41
CA CYS A 14 2.49 -6.94 4.88
C CYS A 14 3.28 -5.85 5.62
N VAL A 15 3.11 -4.61 5.21
CA VAL A 15 3.88 -3.49 5.77
C VAL A 15 3.51 -3.23 7.23
N ARG A 16 2.35 -3.70 7.66
CA ARG A 16 1.89 -3.51 9.03
C ARG A 16 2.29 -4.66 9.96
N CYS A 17 2.06 -5.90 9.54
CA CYS A 17 2.28 -7.05 10.44
C CYS A 17 3.31 -8.07 9.95
N GLY A 18 3.80 -7.91 8.73
CA GLY A 18 4.83 -8.82 8.19
C GLY A 18 4.32 -10.11 7.58
N ASN A 19 3.00 -10.29 7.50
CA ASN A 19 2.43 -11.49 6.91
C ASN A 19 2.86 -11.61 5.43
N PRO A 20 3.37 -12.78 4.99
CA PRO A 20 3.83 -12.94 3.61
C PRO A 20 2.71 -12.94 2.56
N ASN A 21 1.46 -13.11 2.98
CA ASN A 21 0.33 -13.14 2.06
C ASN A 21 -0.28 -11.76 1.88
N SER A 22 0.40 -10.92 1.11
CA SER A 22 -0.01 -9.52 0.93
C SER A 22 -0.91 -9.33 -0.29
N GLN A 23 -1.75 -8.31 -0.21
CA GLN A 23 -2.56 -7.80 -1.32
C GLN A 23 -2.08 -6.38 -1.63
N ALA A 24 -2.31 -5.94 -2.86
CA ALA A 24 -2.00 -4.56 -3.23
C ALA A 24 -3.15 -3.66 -2.78
N ALA A 25 -2.89 -2.85 -1.76
CA ALA A 25 -3.89 -1.94 -1.21
C ALA A 25 -3.70 -0.54 -1.78
N HIS A 26 -4.72 0.00 -2.44
CA HIS A 26 -4.68 1.33 -3.03
C HIS A 26 -5.00 2.41 -1.99
N SER A 27 -4.47 3.61 -2.25
CA SER A 27 -4.76 4.78 -1.41
C SER A 27 -6.24 5.15 -1.48
N ASN A 28 -6.78 5.59 -0.35
CA ASN A 28 -8.13 6.15 -0.29
C ASN A 28 -8.11 7.69 -0.26
N SER A 29 -6.93 8.28 -0.39
CA SER A 29 -6.77 9.73 -0.32
C SER A 29 -6.96 10.38 -1.69
N ALA A 30 -7.72 11.47 -1.73
CA ALA A 30 -7.94 12.25 -2.94
C ALA A 30 -6.63 12.83 -3.49
N LYS A 31 -5.67 13.12 -2.63
CA LYS A 31 -4.38 13.66 -3.06
C LYS A 31 -3.54 12.64 -3.82
N HIS A 32 -3.90 11.36 -3.77
CA HIS A 32 -3.24 10.30 -4.51
C HIS A 32 -4.00 9.93 -5.79
N GLY A 33 -4.84 10.82 -6.26
CA GLY A 33 -5.55 10.65 -7.52
C GLY A 33 -6.93 10.01 -7.41
N LYS A 34 -7.36 9.65 -6.20
CA LYS A 34 -8.70 9.09 -6.02
C LYS A 34 -9.72 10.21 -6.10
N GLY A 35 -10.65 10.08 -7.01
CA GLY A 35 -11.75 11.01 -7.13
C GLY A 35 -13.05 10.28 -7.28
N ARG A 36 -14.10 10.99 -7.65
CA ARG A 36 -15.40 10.40 -7.87
C ARG A 36 -15.31 9.42 -9.03
N SER A 37 -15.63 8.16 -8.80
CA SER A 37 -15.60 7.10 -9.80
C SER A 37 -14.20 6.78 -10.34
N ILE A 38 -13.14 7.32 -9.74
CA ILE A 38 -11.77 7.09 -10.19
C ILE A 38 -10.98 6.45 -9.06
N LYS A 39 -10.30 5.35 -9.38
CA LYS A 39 -9.42 4.69 -8.42
C LYS A 39 -8.08 5.40 -8.36
N SER A 40 -7.40 5.29 -7.22
CA SER A 40 -6.05 5.82 -7.07
C SER A 40 -5.11 5.15 -8.07
N SER A 41 -4.07 5.87 -8.45
CA SER A 41 -3.03 5.33 -9.32
C SER A 41 -2.37 4.11 -8.67
N ASP A 42 -1.99 3.13 -9.49
CA ASP A 42 -1.31 1.93 -9.00
C ASP A 42 0.03 2.23 -8.34
N GLN A 43 0.62 3.40 -8.61
CA GLN A 43 1.87 3.78 -7.96
C GLN A 43 1.69 4.14 -6.49
N PHE A 44 0.46 4.34 -6.05
CA PHE A 44 0.15 4.61 -4.64
C PHE A 44 -0.48 3.36 -4.02
N THR A 45 0.28 2.26 -4.02
CA THR A 45 -0.15 0.99 -3.43
C THR A 45 0.86 0.50 -2.42
N ILE A 46 0.36 -0.24 -1.44
CA ILE A 46 1.18 -0.81 -0.37
C ILE A 46 0.78 -2.27 -0.16
N PRO A 47 1.70 -3.12 0.36
CA PRO A 47 1.34 -4.50 0.68
C PRO A 47 0.66 -4.59 2.04
N LEU A 48 -0.58 -5.06 2.05
CA LEU A 48 -1.32 -5.34 3.28
C LEU A 48 -1.94 -6.72 3.18
N CYS A 49 -1.82 -7.52 4.24
CA CYS A 49 -2.48 -8.81 4.26
C CYS A 49 -4.00 -8.59 4.34
N HIS A 50 -4.76 -9.66 4.11
CA HIS A 50 -6.20 -9.56 4.07
C HIS A 50 -6.79 -8.87 5.31
N SER A 51 -6.34 -9.28 6.50
CA SER A 51 -6.84 -8.73 7.76
C SER A 51 -6.52 -7.26 7.91
N CYS A 52 -5.26 -6.88 7.64
CA CYS A 52 -4.85 -5.49 7.76
C CYS A 52 -5.52 -4.61 6.71
N HIS A 53 -5.68 -5.14 5.50
CA HIS A 53 -6.34 -4.41 4.42
C HIS A 53 -7.80 -4.12 4.79
N ALA A 54 -8.51 -5.14 5.29
CA ALA A 54 -9.90 -4.97 5.69
C ALA A 54 -10.04 -3.97 6.84
N ALA A 55 -9.17 -4.07 7.84
CA ALA A 55 -9.19 -3.16 8.98
C ALA A 55 -8.93 -1.72 8.55
N PHE A 56 -7.98 -1.53 7.64
CA PHE A 56 -7.65 -0.22 7.12
C PHE A 56 -8.84 0.39 6.34
N ASP A 57 -9.45 -0.42 5.48
CA ASP A 57 -10.58 0.05 4.66
C ASP A 57 -11.81 0.40 5.51
N ARG A 58 -11.98 -0.25 6.63
CA ARG A 58 -13.10 0.00 7.54
C ARG A 58 -12.81 1.08 8.58
N PHE A 59 -11.65 1.71 8.50
CA PHE A 59 -11.22 2.71 9.46
C PHE A 59 -11.18 2.16 10.89
N GLU A 60 -10.88 0.86 11.02
CA GLU A 60 -10.74 0.23 12.33
C GLU A 60 -9.40 0.55 12.98
N LEU A 61 -8.42 0.97 12.17
CA LEU A 61 -7.09 1.34 12.67
C LEU A 61 -7.00 2.81 13.06
N GLY A 62 -7.97 3.62 12.65
CA GLY A 62 -8.00 5.03 12.95
C GLY A 62 -8.99 5.74 12.04
N ASN A 63 -9.26 7.00 12.33
CA ASN A 63 -10.18 7.80 11.51
C ASN A 63 -9.53 8.11 10.15
N ARG A 64 -10.24 8.88 9.31
CA ARG A 64 -9.75 9.19 7.97
C ARG A 64 -8.38 9.88 7.99
N ALA A 65 -8.21 10.89 8.84
CA ALA A 65 -6.95 11.63 8.91
C ALA A 65 -5.82 10.72 9.38
N GLU A 66 -6.09 9.88 10.37
CA GLU A 66 -5.11 8.93 10.89
C GLU A 66 -4.75 7.88 9.84
N SER A 67 -5.76 7.41 9.10
CA SER A 67 -5.53 6.42 8.04
C SER A 67 -4.67 6.99 6.92
N GLU A 68 -4.89 8.26 6.54
CA GLU A 68 -4.08 8.89 5.52
C GLU A 68 -2.63 9.02 5.98
N ALA A 69 -2.42 9.40 7.24
CA ALA A 69 -1.08 9.52 7.81
C ALA A 69 -0.38 8.16 7.83
N MET A 70 -1.09 7.12 8.24
CA MET A 70 -0.55 5.76 8.23
C MET A 70 -0.17 5.31 6.82
N PHE A 71 -1.04 5.58 5.86
CA PHE A 71 -0.77 5.19 4.48
C PHE A 71 0.49 5.86 3.95
N GLU A 72 0.65 7.16 4.22
CA GLU A 72 1.85 7.89 3.79
C GLU A 72 3.11 7.23 4.34
N LYS A 73 3.09 6.91 5.63
CA LYS A 73 4.21 6.26 6.31
C LYS A 73 4.50 4.89 5.70
N TRP A 74 3.46 4.11 5.47
CA TRP A 74 3.62 2.79 4.88
C TRP A 74 4.07 2.85 3.43
N LEU A 75 3.66 3.89 2.71
CA LEU A 75 4.08 4.08 1.32
C LEU A 75 5.59 4.32 1.26
N VAL A 76 6.11 5.18 2.14
CA VAL A 76 7.55 5.42 2.22
C VAL A 76 8.28 4.12 2.53
N LYS A 77 7.79 3.36 3.49
CA LYS A 77 8.39 2.07 3.86
C LYS A 77 8.37 1.10 2.69
N THR A 78 7.27 1.05 1.95
CA THR A 78 7.13 0.19 0.78
C THR A 78 8.15 0.55 -0.29
N GLU A 79 8.32 1.84 -0.55
CA GLU A 79 9.29 2.29 -1.55
C GLU A 79 10.71 1.91 -1.14
N LEU A 80 11.02 2.02 0.14
CA LEU A 80 12.34 1.61 0.64
C LEU A 80 12.56 0.11 0.47
N MET A 81 11.55 -0.71 0.72
CA MET A 81 11.66 -2.14 0.52
C MET A 81 11.89 -2.50 -0.95
N MET A 82 11.19 -1.81 -1.85
CA MET A 82 11.34 -2.04 -3.27
C MET A 82 12.71 -1.58 -3.77
N ASN A 83 13.20 -0.46 -3.26
CA ASN A 83 14.53 0.05 -3.63
C ASN A 83 15.64 -0.89 -3.15
N GLN A 84 15.48 -1.48 -1.98
CA GLN A 84 16.45 -2.46 -1.47
C GLN A 84 16.52 -3.68 -2.38
N THR A 85 15.37 -4.14 -2.85
CA THR A 85 15.32 -5.25 -3.80
C THR A 85 16.05 -4.90 -5.08
N ASP A 86 15.85 -3.68 -5.58
CA ASP A 86 16.52 -3.22 -6.78
C ASP A 86 18.04 -3.18 -6.60
N LYS A 87 18.50 -2.76 -5.42
CA LYS A 87 19.94 -2.69 -5.14
C LYS A 87 20.58 -4.06 -5.10
N GLU A 88 19.84 -5.08 -4.71
CA GLU A 88 20.37 -6.44 -4.65
C GLU A 88 20.62 -7.03 -6.02
N VAL A 89 20.05 -6.44 -7.06
CA VAL A 89 20.25 -6.90 -8.43
C VAL A 89 21.66 -6.59 -8.93
N PHE A 90 22.30 -5.62 -8.32
CA PHE A 90 23.69 -5.30 -8.67
C PHE A 90 24.65 -6.16 -7.86
#